data_1f99aa6f0c9d1024b26ed1af3db834e1
#
_entry.id   1f99aa6f0c9d1024b26ed1af3db834e1
#
_cell.length_a   1.000
_cell.length_b   1.000
_cell.length_c   1.000
_cell.angle_alpha   90.00
_cell.angle_beta   90.00
_cell.angle_gamma   90.00
#
_symmetry.space_group_name_H-M   'P 1'
#
loop_
_entity.id
_entity.type
_entity.pdbx_description
1 polymer ?
#
loop_
_entity_poly.entity_id
_entity_poly.type
_entity_poly.pdbx_seq_one_letter_code
_entity_poly.pdbx_strand_id
1 'polypeptide(L)'
;LALDRLPLFLAGADGLPKRLYEQLHADTTAVVVRGSNASGGMLEMTLGADTVQMRGFAGDDALIPYDGRSFSGYRLLQEYFACPERFLFAELTGLRASLRRLHGSSFEVVVLLQRSLPSLAAAVGAEHFKLFCTPAINLFPRRADRIHLHAGLHEYHVLADRTRPMDFEIHHLGEVEGFGDRQEPEQRFAPFYGGDARTWHARHGAFYSMRREPRMLSARQRRDGARSSYVGSEVFVSLVDADDQPHRTRLRQLGLQLWCSNRDLPLHMPVGKGTTDFTMDSGVPVQSVRCVAGPTKPRPALSDGQTAWRLLSQLQLNYLSLFEDGPDGAAALREILTLYCDPFDASAQRQIEGVKQVSGTPIVRRIPVPGPITFGRGLEITLTCEDAAFEGTGAFLLASVLRHFFARYVSVNSFTETVLRTTERNEVARWLAQPGTRPRL
;
A
#
# COMPACT_ATOMS: atom_id res chain seq x y z
N LEU A 1 33.08 -3.96 2.07
CA LEU A 1 31.67 -3.69 2.36
C LEU A 1 30.78 -4.66 1.58
N ALA A 2 29.81 -5.27 2.26
CA ALA A 2 28.87 -6.23 1.64
C ALA A 2 27.58 -5.53 1.14
N LEU A 3 27.53 -4.19 1.16
CA LEU A 3 26.38 -3.40 0.78
C LEU A 3 26.13 -3.53 -0.72
N ASP A 4 24.92 -3.95 -1.09
CA ASP A 4 24.48 -4.06 -2.48
C ASP A 4 23.31 -3.12 -2.81
N ARG A 5 22.48 -2.84 -1.82
CA ARG A 5 21.28 -2.02 -1.91
C ARG A 5 21.30 -0.97 -0.81
N LEU A 6 21.04 0.27 -1.17
CA LEU A 6 20.99 1.40 -0.24
C LEU A 6 19.66 2.15 -0.45
N PRO A 7 18.63 1.87 0.37
CA PRO A 7 17.37 2.59 0.31
C PRO A 7 17.53 3.96 0.99
N LEU A 8 17.08 5.00 0.30
CA LEU A 8 17.04 6.38 0.75
C LEU A 8 15.56 6.82 0.79
N PHE A 9 15.08 7.19 1.96
CA PHE A 9 13.77 7.82 2.10
C PHE A 9 13.90 9.32 1.83
N LEU A 10 13.05 9.83 0.94
CA LEU A 10 13.02 11.24 0.57
C LEU A 10 12.08 11.99 1.50
N ALA A 11 12.65 12.78 2.39
CA ALA A 11 11.93 13.54 3.42
C ALA A 11 11.91 15.03 3.09
N GLY A 12 10.93 15.75 3.63
CA GLY A 12 10.81 17.21 3.47
C GLY A 12 9.37 17.67 3.50
N ALA A 13 9.18 18.97 3.33
CA ALA A 13 7.87 19.63 3.27
C ALA A 13 7.55 20.10 1.84
N ASP A 14 6.34 20.63 1.66
CA ASP A 14 5.92 21.43 0.50
C ASP A 14 6.14 20.77 -0.89
N GLY A 15 5.91 19.46 -0.97
CA GLY A 15 6.03 18.74 -2.23
C GLY A 15 7.47 18.47 -2.70
N LEU A 16 8.49 18.97 -2.00
CA LEU A 16 9.90 18.77 -2.33
C LEU A 16 10.27 17.30 -2.49
N PRO A 17 9.89 16.37 -1.57
CA PRO A 17 10.23 14.96 -1.71
C PRO A 17 9.68 14.33 -3.00
N LYS A 18 8.49 14.76 -3.44
CA LYS A 18 7.85 14.24 -4.65
C LYS A 18 8.50 14.75 -5.91
N ARG A 19 8.94 16.00 -5.92
CA ARG A 19 9.74 16.58 -7.03
C ARG A 19 11.13 15.94 -7.11
N LEU A 20 11.76 15.72 -5.96
CA LEU A 20 13.04 15.01 -5.87
C LEU A 20 12.90 13.55 -6.34
N TYR A 21 11.81 12.89 -5.97
CA TYR A 21 11.47 11.54 -6.43
C TYR A 21 11.31 11.49 -7.95
N GLU A 22 10.56 12.43 -8.53
CA GLU A 22 10.42 12.54 -9.99
C GLU A 22 11.80 12.72 -10.64
N GLN A 23 12.61 13.66 -10.17
CA GLN A 23 13.91 13.94 -10.77
C GLN A 23 14.88 12.76 -10.69
N LEU A 24 14.94 12.07 -9.55
CA LEU A 24 15.80 10.91 -9.38
C LEU A 24 15.38 9.71 -10.24
N HIS A 25 14.09 9.54 -10.51
CA HIS A 25 13.62 8.38 -11.28
C HIS A 25 13.38 8.66 -12.77
N ALA A 26 13.10 9.90 -13.13
CA ALA A 26 12.87 10.29 -14.54
C ALA A 26 14.13 10.82 -15.24
N ASP A 27 15.01 11.50 -14.50
CA ASP A 27 16.11 12.25 -15.10
C ASP A 27 17.49 11.63 -14.86
N THR A 28 17.62 10.56 -14.08
CA THR A 28 18.91 9.90 -13.87
C THR A 28 19.41 9.28 -15.17
N THR A 29 20.62 9.66 -15.57
CA THR A 29 21.33 9.11 -16.74
C THR A 29 22.39 8.09 -16.34
N ALA A 30 23.07 8.31 -15.22
CA ALA A 30 24.08 7.42 -14.68
C ALA A 30 24.29 7.70 -13.18
N VAL A 31 24.90 6.74 -12.51
CA VAL A 31 25.34 6.86 -11.10
C VAL A 31 26.83 6.61 -11.05
N VAL A 32 27.59 7.52 -10.45
CA VAL A 32 29.03 7.36 -10.24
C VAL A 32 29.29 7.06 -8.77
N VAL A 33 29.93 5.93 -8.53
CA VAL A 33 30.42 5.54 -7.19
C VAL A 33 31.91 5.82 -7.13
N ARG A 34 32.34 6.64 -6.19
CA ARG A 34 33.74 7.00 -6.05
C ARG A 34 34.25 6.91 -4.61
N GLY A 35 35.53 6.64 -4.48
CA GLY A 35 36.22 6.54 -3.19
C GLY A 35 37.67 6.16 -3.36
N SER A 36 38.38 5.96 -2.27
CA SER A 36 39.82 5.61 -2.30
C SER A 36 40.06 4.15 -2.72
N ASN A 37 41.07 3.91 -3.53
CA ASN A 37 41.58 2.57 -3.84
C ASN A 37 42.65 2.11 -2.81
N ALA A 38 43.18 0.91 -2.97
CA ALA A 38 44.22 0.35 -2.10
C ALA A 38 45.52 1.16 -2.02
N SER A 39 45.84 1.93 -3.08
CA SER A 39 47.02 2.80 -3.16
C SER A 39 46.74 4.24 -2.71
N GLY A 40 45.55 4.53 -2.20
CA GLY A 40 45.14 5.88 -1.76
C GLY A 40 44.70 6.81 -2.88
N GLY A 41 44.70 6.38 -4.14
CA GLY A 41 44.17 7.14 -5.26
C GLY A 41 42.66 7.10 -5.34
N MET A 42 42.05 8.10 -5.99
CA MET A 42 40.62 8.14 -6.27
C MET A 42 40.26 7.10 -7.34
N LEU A 43 39.25 6.29 -7.06
CA LEU A 43 38.65 5.36 -8.03
C LEU A 43 37.19 5.75 -8.27
N GLU A 44 36.82 5.88 -9.54
CA GLU A 44 35.46 6.17 -9.99
C GLU A 44 34.91 5.03 -10.83
N MET A 45 33.66 4.68 -10.61
CA MET A 45 32.97 3.60 -11.33
C MET A 45 31.58 4.11 -11.72
N THR A 46 31.28 4.07 -13.01
CA THR A 46 29.98 4.48 -13.54
C THR A 46 29.06 3.29 -13.65
N LEU A 47 27.86 3.44 -13.13
CA LEU A 47 26.74 2.51 -13.20
C LEU A 47 25.61 3.12 -14.05
N GLY A 48 24.76 2.29 -14.60
CA GLY A 48 23.63 2.75 -15.41
C GLY A 48 22.54 3.47 -14.60
N ALA A 49 21.61 4.09 -15.30
CA ALA A 49 20.44 4.75 -14.71
C ALA A 49 19.55 3.77 -13.92
N ASP A 50 19.55 2.50 -14.30
CA ASP A 50 18.86 1.41 -13.65
C ASP A 50 19.37 1.08 -12.23
N THR A 51 20.47 1.70 -11.82
CA THR A 51 20.93 1.66 -10.42
C THR A 51 19.95 2.33 -9.47
N VAL A 52 19.19 3.35 -9.91
CA VAL A 52 18.19 4.04 -9.10
C VAL A 52 16.83 3.37 -9.29
N GLN A 53 16.39 2.62 -8.31
CA GLN A 53 15.17 1.83 -8.35
C GLN A 53 14.07 2.42 -7.45
N MET A 54 12.82 2.30 -7.89
CA MET A 54 11.63 2.59 -7.08
C MET A 54 11.39 1.46 -6.08
N ARG A 55 10.91 1.79 -4.90
CA ARG A 55 10.56 0.83 -3.85
C ARG A 55 9.10 0.95 -3.44
N GLY A 56 8.54 -0.09 -2.81
CA GLY A 56 7.19 -0.07 -2.28
C GLY A 56 6.13 -0.73 -3.18
N PHE A 57 6.50 -1.25 -4.35
CA PHE A 57 5.56 -1.80 -5.33
C PHE A 57 5.52 -3.34 -5.35
N ALA A 58 6.49 -4.00 -4.78
CA ALA A 58 6.55 -5.46 -4.70
C ALA A 58 5.50 -6.03 -3.73
N GLY A 59 5.23 -7.33 -3.83
CA GLY A 59 4.27 -8.00 -2.96
C GLY A 59 4.71 -8.05 -1.50
N ASP A 60 5.99 -8.25 -1.27
CA ASP A 60 6.62 -8.28 0.05
C ASP A 60 6.81 -6.89 0.70
N ASP A 61 6.69 -5.81 -0.10
CA ASP A 61 6.61 -4.45 0.42
C ASP A 61 5.21 -4.07 0.94
N ALA A 62 4.21 -4.95 0.86
CA ALA A 62 2.83 -4.65 1.24
C ALA A 62 2.72 -4.26 2.72
N LEU A 63 2.02 -3.16 3.01
CA LEU A 63 1.67 -2.77 4.38
C LEU A 63 0.30 -3.31 4.77
N ILE A 64 -0.68 -3.18 3.88
CA ILE A 64 -2.02 -3.69 4.11
C ILE A 64 -2.01 -5.20 3.83
N PRO A 65 -2.39 -6.04 4.80
CA PRO A 65 -2.54 -7.46 4.57
C PRO A 65 -3.52 -7.73 3.43
N TYR A 66 -3.15 -8.57 2.48
CA TYR A 66 -4.02 -8.98 1.39
C TYR A 66 -3.84 -10.48 1.12
N ASP A 67 -4.92 -11.10 0.66
CA ASP A 67 -4.92 -12.50 0.24
C ASP A 67 -4.45 -12.59 -1.23
N GLY A 68 -3.73 -13.63 -1.57
CA GLY A 68 -3.29 -13.93 -2.94
C GLY A 68 -4.42 -14.09 -3.98
N ARG A 69 -5.66 -14.20 -3.52
CA ARG A 69 -6.89 -14.20 -4.34
C ARG A 69 -7.38 -12.80 -4.69
N SER A 70 -6.99 -11.81 -3.89
CA SER A 70 -7.38 -10.42 -4.13
C SER A 70 -6.54 -9.83 -5.25
N PHE A 71 -7.17 -8.99 -6.08
CA PHE A 71 -6.44 -8.26 -7.10
C PHE A 71 -5.49 -7.24 -6.46
N SER A 72 -4.20 -7.57 -6.46
CA SER A 72 -3.17 -6.79 -5.76
C SER A 72 -2.99 -5.35 -6.27
N GLY A 73 -3.57 -5.00 -7.42
CA GLY A 73 -3.59 -3.64 -7.95
C GLY A 73 -4.35 -2.67 -7.07
N TYR A 74 -5.48 -3.09 -6.52
CA TYR A 74 -6.28 -2.24 -5.63
C TYR A 74 -5.55 -1.91 -4.33
N ARG A 75 -4.73 -2.81 -3.80
CA ARG A 75 -3.88 -2.55 -2.65
C ARG A 75 -2.97 -1.33 -2.87
N LEU A 76 -2.35 -1.23 -4.05
CA LEU A 76 -1.46 -0.11 -4.36
C LEU A 76 -2.21 1.22 -4.37
N LEU A 77 -3.43 1.26 -4.90
CA LEU A 77 -4.28 2.46 -4.89
C LEU A 77 -4.67 2.83 -3.46
N GLN A 78 -5.09 1.84 -2.67
CA GLN A 78 -5.46 2.05 -1.27
C GLN A 78 -4.29 2.58 -0.45
N GLU A 79 -3.10 2.00 -0.60
CA GLU A 79 -1.89 2.44 0.08
C GLU A 79 -1.41 3.83 -0.39
N TYR A 80 -1.56 4.15 -1.68
CA TYR A 80 -1.23 5.46 -2.22
C TYR A 80 -2.08 6.56 -1.58
N PHE A 81 -3.39 6.39 -1.56
CA PHE A 81 -4.27 7.39 -0.95
C PHE A 81 -4.20 7.41 0.58
N ALA A 82 -3.83 6.30 1.22
CA ALA A 82 -3.69 6.25 2.68
C ALA A 82 -2.38 6.86 3.18
N CYS A 83 -1.27 6.62 2.49
CA CYS A 83 0.07 7.05 2.89
C CYS A 83 0.99 7.13 1.65
N PRO A 84 0.89 8.18 0.82
CA PRO A 84 1.72 8.30 -0.38
C PRO A 84 3.22 8.36 -0.06
N GLU A 85 3.61 8.80 1.12
CA GLU A 85 5.00 8.89 1.57
C GLU A 85 5.69 7.52 1.59
N ARG A 86 4.94 6.43 1.73
CA ARG A 86 5.52 5.07 1.72
C ARG A 86 6.23 4.69 0.42
N PHE A 87 5.95 5.40 -0.66
CA PHE A 87 6.56 5.18 -1.97
C PHE A 87 7.76 6.09 -2.24
N LEU A 88 8.02 7.09 -1.38
CA LEU A 88 9.07 8.08 -1.57
C LEU A 88 10.46 7.54 -1.21
N PHE A 89 10.81 6.42 -1.81
CA PHE A 89 12.13 5.80 -1.68
C PHE A 89 12.85 5.77 -3.03
N ALA A 90 14.11 6.19 -3.01
CA ALA A 90 15.06 5.92 -4.08
C ALA A 90 16.04 4.86 -3.56
N GLU A 91 16.06 3.69 -4.16
CA GLU A 91 16.98 2.61 -3.77
C GLU A 91 18.12 2.51 -4.77
N LEU A 92 19.34 2.72 -4.31
CA LEU A 92 20.54 2.49 -5.09
C LEU A 92 20.89 1.01 -5.04
N THR A 93 20.96 0.35 -6.21
CA THR A 93 21.18 -1.09 -6.33
C THR A 93 22.45 -1.41 -7.12
N GLY A 94 22.96 -2.65 -7.00
CA GLY A 94 24.16 -3.08 -7.73
C GLY A 94 25.47 -2.47 -7.22
N LEU A 95 25.47 -1.95 -5.99
CA LEU A 95 26.65 -1.25 -5.43
C LEU A 95 27.79 -2.20 -5.05
N ARG A 96 27.50 -3.48 -4.80
CA ARG A 96 28.48 -4.45 -4.26
C ARG A 96 29.75 -4.57 -5.10
N ALA A 97 29.61 -4.63 -6.43
CA ALA A 97 30.74 -4.78 -7.34
C ALA A 97 31.69 -3.59 -7.26
N SER A 98 31.12 -2.38 -7.18
CA SER A 98 31.87 -1.13 -7.04
C SER A 98 32.52 -1.02 -5.65
N LEU A 99 31.75 -1.24 -4.60
CA LEU A 99 32.22 -1.07 -3.22
C LEU A 99 33.32 -2.08 -2.82
N ARG A 100 33.37 -3.27 -3.42
CA ARG A 100 34.48 -4.24 -3.21
C ARG A 100 35.82 -3.75 -3.72
N ARG A 101 35.86 -2.82 -4.65
CA ARG A 101 37.08 -2.25 -5.24
C ARG A 101 37.57 -1.02 -4.49
N LEU A 102 36.75 -0.48 -3.60
CA LEU A 102 37.07 0.68 -2.77
C LEU A 102 37.70 0.21 -1.45
N HIS A 103 38.70 0.97 -1.00
CA HIS A 103 39.36 0.81 0.27
C HIS A 103 39.19 2.09 1.08
N GLY A 104 38.68 1.98 2.29
CA GLY A 104 38.43 3.12 3.15
C GLY A 104 37.10 2.99 3.88
N SER A 105 36.77 3.97 4.71
CA SER A 105 35.57 4.01 5.55
C SER A 105 34.44 4.83 4.92
N SER A 106 34.71 5.52 3.81
CA SER A 106 33.75 6.40 3.13
C SER A 106 33.77 6.20 1.62
N PHE A 107 32.62 6.44 1.01
CA PHE A 107 32.46 6.51 -0.43
C PHE A 107 31.43 7.59 -0.77
N GLU A 108 31.46 8.07 -1.99
CA GLU A 108 30.50 9.03 -2.49
C GLU A 108 29.69 8.42 -3.63
N VAL A 109 28.45 8.80 -3.72
CA VAL A 109 27.56 8.48 -4.83
C VAL A 109 27.13 9.77 -5.49
N VAL A 110 27.42 9.91 -6.78
CA VAL A 110 27.03 11.06 -7.59
C VAL A 110 26.00 10.61 -8.60
N VAL A 111 24.81 11.16 -8.54
CA VAL A 111 23.73 10.90 -9.50
C VAL A 111 23.76 11.96 -10.58
N LEU A 112 23.97 11.52 -11.83
CA LEU A 112 23.99 12.41 -13.00
C LEU A 112 22.56 12.54 -13.55
N LEU A 113 22.09 13.77 -13.63
CA LEU A 113 20.73 14.09 -14.02
C LEU A 113 20.72 14.75 -15.42
N GLN A 114 19.73 14.38 -16.24
CA GLN A 114 19.58 14.94 -17.60
C GLN A 114 19.13 16.40 -17.58
N ARG A 115 18.24 16.77 -16.64
CA ARG A 115 17.70 18.12 -16.51
C ARG A 115 18.17 18.79 -15.24
N SER A 116 18.52 20.06 -15.34
CA SER A 116 18.79 20.89 -14.17
C SER A 116 17.52 21.62 -13.74
N LEU A 117 17.20 21.53 -12.44
CA LEU A 117 16.10 22.25 -11.80
C LEU A 117 16.67 23.16 -10.71
N PRO A 118 17.06 24.40 -11.03
CA PRO A 118 17.77 25.29 -10.10
C PRO A 118 17.02 25.52 -8.77
N SER A 119 15.69 25.66 -8.84
CA SER A 119 14.85 25.84 -7.65
C SER A 119 14.87 24.60 -6.72
N LEU A 120 14.92 23.40 -7.28
CA LEU A 120 15.04 22.18 -6.50
C LEU A 120 16.45 21.99 -5.96
N ALA A 121 17.47 22.26 -6.79
CA ALA A 121 18.88 22.20 -6.38
C ALA A 121 19.21 23.13 -5.21
N ALA A 122 18.62 24.33 -5.17
CA ALA A 122 18.78 25.27 -4.06
C ALA A 122 18.06 24.85 -2.78
N ALA A 123 17.01 24.02 -2.89
CA ALA A 123 16.19 23.59 -1.74
C ALA A 123 16.62 22.24 -1.15
N VAL A 124 17.37 21.42 -1.91
CA VAL A 124 17.76 20.07 -1.48
C VAL A 124 19.04 20.09 -0.67
N GLY A 125 19.01 19.51 0.53
CA GLY A 125 20.16 19.28 1.40
C GLY A 125 20.22 17.83 1.87
N ALA A 126 21.25 17.49 2.63
CA ALA A 126 21.47 16.14 3.16
C ALA A 126 20.33 15.64 4.06
N GLU A 127 19.64 16.56 4.71
CA GLU A 127 18.49 16.30 5.60
C GLU A 127 17.29 15.69 4.86
N HIS A 128 17.21 15.83 3.55
CA HIS A 128 16.15 15.28 2.72
C HIS A 128 16.35 13.80 2.36
N PHE A 129 17.53 13.25 2.63
CA PHE A 129 17.86 11.84 2.41
C PHE A 129 18.00 11.12 3.76
N LYS A 130 17.03 10.28 4.08
CA LYS A 130 17.04 9.53 5.35
C LYS A 130 17.40 8.08 5.11
N LEU A 131 18.37 7.59 5.89
CA LEU A 131 18.75 6.18 5.93
C LEU A 131 17.94 5.42 6.99
N PHE A 132 17.89 4.09 6.84
CA PHE A 132 17.26 3.18 7.81
C PHE A 132 15.77 3.46 8.06
N CYS A 133 15.08 4.03 7.06
CA CYS A 133 13.66 4.26 7.12
C CYS A 133 12.89 3.04 6.59
N THR A 134 11.74 2.78 7.20
CA THR A 134 10.78 1.77 6.75
C THR A 134 9.36 2.31 6.94
N PRO A 135 8.44 2.03 6.02
CA PRO A 135 7.04 2.30 6.28
C PRO A 135 6.50 1.32 7.34
N ALA A 136 5.53 1.76 8.11
CA ALA A 136 4.89 0.95 9.14
C ALA A 136 3.37 1.15 9.12
N ILE A 137 2.64 0.13 9.57
CA ILE A 137 1.18 0.17 9.72
C ILE A 137 0.81 -0.03 11.18
N ASN A 138 -0.16 0.73 11.67
CA ASN A 138 -0.76 0.51 12.98
C ASN A 138 -1.75 -0.65 12.88
N LEU A 139 -1.23 -1.87 12.90
CA LEU A 139 -2.00 -3.10 12.87
C LEU A 139 -1.30 -4.15 13.72
N PHE A 140 -1.98 -4.67 14.73
CA PHE A 140 -1.41 -5.61 15.70
C PHE A 140 -2.41 -6.68 16.14
N PRO A 141 -1.93 -7.87 16.52
CA PRO A 141 -2.78 -8.93 17.04
C PRO A 141 -3.25 -8.62 18.47
N ARG A 142 -4.50 -8.94 18.76
CA ARG A 142 -5.10 -8.83 20.11
C ARG A 142 -6.10 -9.97 20.35
N ARG A 143 -6.13 -10.50 21.54
CA ARG A 143 -7.21 -11.39 21.97
C ARG A 143 -8.41 -10.57 22.41
N ALA A 144 -9.60 -10.91 21.89
CA ALA A 144 -10.86 -10.36 22.37
C ALA A 144 -11.20 -10.89 23.76
N ASP A 145 -12.01 -10.15 24.46
CA ASP A 145 -12.70 -10.68 25.64
C ASP A 145 -13.57 -11.88 25.23
N ARG A 146 -13.64 -12.92 26.09
CA ARG A 146 -14.48 -14.08 25.84
C ARG A 146 -15.94 -13.66 25.68
N ILE A 147 -16.59 -14.17 24.65
CA ILE A 147 -18.01 -13.95 24.36
C ILE A 147 -18.80 -15.16 24.88
N HIS A 148 -19.76 -14.92 25.75
CA HIS A 148 -20.67 -15.98 26.20
C HIS A 148 -21.72 -16.26 25.13
N LEU A 149 -21.86 -17.54 24.77
CA LEU A 149 -22.84 -17.99 23.80
C LEU A 149 -24.19 -18.23 24.51
N HIS A 150 -25.26 -17.71 23.93
CA HIS A 150 -26.62 -17.85 24.46
C HIS A 150 -27.52 -18.49 23.41
N ALA A 151 -28.36 -19.46 23.82
CA ALA A 151 -29.25 -20.23 22.94
C ALA A 151 -30.33 -19.35 22.32
N GLY A 152 -30.41 -18.22 22.14
CA GLY A 152 -31.39 -17.35 21.48
C GLY A 152 -30.76 -16.24 20.69
N LEU A 153 -29.41 -16.15 20.70
CA LEU A 153 -28.68 -15.14 19.94
C LEU A 153 -27.98 -15.80 18.74
N HIS A 154 -28.17 -15.22 17.59
CA HIS A 154 -27.59 -15.68 16.34
C HIS A 154 -26.36 -14.84 15.94
N GLU A 155 -26.17 -13.69 16.58
CA GLU A 155 -25.11 -12.75 16.30
C GLU A 155 -24.50 -12.20 17.59
N TYR A 156 -23.19 -12.07 17.62
CA TYR A 156 -22.43 -11.65 18.80
C TYR A 156 -21.56 -10.45 18.47
N HIS A 157 -21.67 -9.41 19.28
CA HIS A 157 -20.83 -8.22 19.15
C HIS A 157 -19.41 -8.54 19.62
N VAL A 158 -18.43 -8.26 18.78
CA VAL A 158 -17.01 -8.47 19.07
C VAL A 158 -16.38 -7.18 19.58
N LEU A 159 -15.81 -7.24 20.76
CA LEU A 159 -15.10 -6.13 21.38
C LEU A 159 -13.63 -6.50 21.62
N ALA A 160 -12.73 -5.67 21.17
CA ALA A 160 -11.31 -5.86 21.42
C ALA A 160 -10.93 -5.64 22.88
N ASP A 161 -11.66 -4.76 23.58
CA ASP A 161 -11.50 -4.44 25.01
C ASP A 161 -12.78 -3.77 25.51
N ARG A 162 -13.45 -4.40 26.48
CA ARG A 162 -14.71 -3.88 27.04
C ARG A 162 -14.51 -2.62 27.87
N THR A 163 -13.32 -2.44 28.44
CA THR A 163 -13.01 -1.27 29.28
C THR A 163 -12.65 -0.06 28.43
N ARG A 164 -12.09 -0.27 27.24
CA ARG A 164 -11.64 0.80 26.34
C ARG A 164 -12.07 0.54 24.89
N PRO A 165 -13.37 0.39 24.61
CA PRO A 165 -13.85 0.01 23.29
C PRO A 165 -13.58 1.07 22.20
N MET A 166 -13.33 2.32 22.61
CA MET A 166 -13.06 3.44 21.71
C MET A 166 -11.58 3.60 21.35
N ASP A 167 -10.68 2.78 21.91
CA ASP A 167 -9.25 2.84 21.63
C ASP A 167 -8.81 1.86 20.56
N PHE A 168 -9.70 0.96 20.15
CA PHE A 168 -9.43 -0.09 19.19
C PHE A 168 -10.45 -0.12 18.06
N GLU A 169 -9.96 -0.44 16.87
CA GLU A 169 -10.76 -0.80 15.70
C GLU A 169 -10.35 -2.19 15.25
N ILE A 170 -11.33 -3.06 15.03
CA ILE A 170 -11.08 -4.42 14.55
C ILE A 170 -10.91 -4.37 13.04
N HIS A 171 -9.73 -4.72 12.54
CA HIS A 171 -9.46 -4.81 11.12
C HIS A 171 -10.01 -6.11 10.53
N HIS A 172 -9.66 -7.26 11.10
CA HIS A 172 -10.21 -8.56 10.73
C HIS A 172 -10.14 -9.55 11.89
N LEU A 173 -10.90 -10.63 11.78
CA LEU A 173 -10.84 -11.76 12.67
C LEU A 173 -9.73 -12.70 12.19
N GLY A 174 -8.87 -13.10 13.10
CA GLY A 174 -7.90 -14.16 12.89
C GLY A 174 -8.50 -15.52 13.21
N GLU A 175 -8.09 -16.13 14.32
CA GLU A 175 -8.64 -17.39 14.77
C GLU A 175 -9.94 -17.19 15.54
N VAL A 176 -10.94 -18.02 15.26
CA VAL A 176 -12.24 -18.07 15.96
C VAL A 176 -12.41 -19.47 16.54
N GLU A 177 -12.47 -19.56 17.86
CA GLU A 177 -12.47 -20.81 18.60
C GLU A 177 -13.63 -20.87 19.59
N GLY A 178 -14.29 -22.01 19.63
CA GLY A 178 -15.37 -22.32 20.59
C GLY A 178 -14.88 -23.15 21.77
N PHE A 179 -15.33 -22.78 22.96
CA PHE A 179 -14.97 -23.42 24.21
C PHE A 179 -16.24 -23.89 24.91
N GLY A 180 -16.23 -25.16 25.38
CA GLY A 180 -17.25 -25.74 26.21
C GLY A 180 -16.90 -25.66 27.70
N ASP A 181 -16.93 -26.79 28.39
CA ASP A 181 -16.58 -26.88 29.81
C ASP A 181 -15.06 -26.94 30.04
N ARG A 182 -14.28 -27.18 29.00
CA ARG A 182 -12.81 -27.29 29.05
C ARG A 182 -12.15 -25.97 28.73
N GLN A 183 -10.90 -25.81 29.15
CA GLN A 183 -10.08 -24.65 28.84
C GLN A 183 -9.51 -24.70 27.43
N GLU A 184 -9.40 -25.88 26.81
CA GLU A 184 -8.94 -26.07 25.44
C GLU A 184 -10.08 -25.81 24.45
N PRO A 185 -9.77 -25.30 23.24
CA PRO A 185 -10.78 -25.11 22.22
C PRO A 185 -11.33 -26.45 21.73
N GLU A 186 -12.65 -26.59 21.78
CA GLU A 186 -13.35 -27.79 21.34
C GLU A 186 -13.71 -27.72 19.86
N GLN A 187 -13.85 -26.51 19.32
CA GLN A 187 -14.21 -26.27 17.94
C GLN A 187 -13.43 -25.07 17.37
N ARG A 188 -12.92 -25.20 16.15
CA ARG A 188 -12.41 -24.08 15.36
C ARG A 188 -13.39 -23.73 14.23
N PHE A 189 -13.58 -22.45 13.99
CA PHE A 189 -14.47 -21.94 12.96
C PHE A 189 -13.68 -21.32 11.82
N ALA A 190 -14.05 -21.65 10.59
CA ALA A 190 -13.52 -21.00 9.38
C ALA A 190 -14.40 -19.84 8.93
N PRO A 191 -13.86 -18.85 8.20
CA PRO A 191 -14.70 -17.85 7.57
C PRO A 191 -15.58 -18.50 6.49
N PHE A 192 -16.90 -18.26 6.55
CA PHE A 192 -17.88 -18.85 5.63
C PHE A 192 -17.60 -18.46 4.18
N TYR A 193 -17.23 -17.22 3.93
CA TYR A 193 -16.83 -16.71 2.62
C TYR A 193 -15.32 -16.83 2.33
N GLY A 194 -14.60 -17.60 3.12
CA GLY A 194 -13.20 -17.94 2.88
C GLY A 194 -13.05 -18.92 1.71
N GLY A 195 -12.13 -18.66 0.80
CA GLY A 195 -12.08 -19.36 -0.48
C GLY A 195 -11.62 -20.81 -0.48
N ASP A 196 -11.32 -21.42 0.65
CA ASP A 196 -10.92 -22.84 0.72
C ASP A 196 -11.95 -23.68 1.52
N ALA A 197 -13.21 -23.32 1.34
CA ALA A 197 -14.34 -23.98 1.99
C ALA A 197 -14.31 -25.51 1.80
N ARG A 198 -13.92 -26.01 0.64
CA ARG A 198 -13.89 -27.46 0.36
C ARG A 198 -12.91 -28.24 1.24
N THR A 199 -11.70 -27.70 1.42
CA THR A 199 -10.67 -28.33 2.26
C THR A 199 -11.02 -28.18 3.74
N TRP A 200 -11.69 -27.10 4.10
CA TRP A 200 -12.07 -26.82 5.46
C TRP A 200 -13.34 -27.58 5.87
N HIS A 201 -14.34 -27.71 5.00
CA HIS A 201 -15.53 -28.56 5.21
C HIS A 201 -15.16 -29.97 5.60
N ALA A 202 -14.15 -30.53 4.93
CA ALA A 202 -13.68 -31.87 5.26
C ALA A 202 -13.03 -32.03 6.64
N ARG A 203 -12.61 -30.90 7.27
CA ARG A 203 -11.84 -30.93 8.52
C ARG A 203 -12.59 -30.43 9.75
N HIS A 204 -13.48 -29.47 9.66
CA HIS A 204 -13.97 -28.73 10.83
C HIS A 204 -15.49 -28.58 10.93
N GLY A 205 -16.23 -28.61 9.83
CA GLY A 205 -17.70 -28.59 9.80
C GLY A 205 -18.37 -27.36 10.45
N ALA A 206 -17.61 -26.30 10.74
CA ALA A 206 -18.12 -25.12 11.44
C ALA A 206 -17.53 -23.83 10.86
N PHE A 207 -18.39 -22.83 10.68
CA PHE A 207 -18.07 -21.58 10.02
C PHE A 207 -18.52 -20.38 10.84
N TYR A 208 -17.92 -19.24 10.54
CA TYR A 208 -18.42 -17.95 10.99
C TYR A 208 -18.62 -17.01 9.81
N SER A 209 -19.61 -16.14 9.92
CA SER A 209 -19.74 -14.96 9.10
C SER A 209 -19.47 -13.72 9.93
N MET A 210 -18.88 -12.70 9.29
CA MET A 210 -18.56 -11.43 9.92
C MET A 210 -19.40 -10.33 9.26
N ARG A 211 -20.09 -9.55 10.06
CA ARG A 211 -20.80 -8.34 9.63
C ARG A 211 -20.14 -7.11 10.26
N ARG A 212 -20.01 -6.07 9.48
CA ARG A 212 -19.44 -4.80 9.93
C ARG A 212 -20.46 -3.68 9.72
N GLU A 213 -20.63 -2.87 10.74
CA GLU A 213 -21.52 -1.71 10.68
C GLU A 213 -20.79 -0.44 11.13
N PRO A 214 -21.17 0.74 10.61
CA PRO A 214 -20.72 2.01 11.15
C PRO A 214 -21.10 2.11 12.64
N ARG A 215 -20.17 2.57 13.47
CA ARG A 215 -20.44 2.74 14.89
C ARG A 215 -21.43 3.86 15.11
N MET A 216 -22.42 3.63 15.94
CA MET A 216 -23.36 4.67 16.38
C MET A 216 -22.73 5.51 17.49
N LEU A 217 -22.78 6.83 17.34
CA LEU A 217 -22.36 7.74 18.40
C LEU A 217 -23.28 7.60 19.62
N SER A 218 -22.73 7.42 20.81
CA SER A 218 -23.48 7.42 22.06
C SER A 218 -24.14 8.78 22.32
N ALA A 219 -25.18 8.81 23.14
CA ALA A 219 -25.86 10.06 23.52
C ALA A 219 -24.87 11.09 24.12
N ARG A 220 -23.88 10.62 24.89
CA ARG A 220 -22.81 11.46 25.43
C ARG A 220 -21.94 12.06 24.32
N GLN A 221 -21.48 11.24 23.38
CA GLN A 221 -20.65 11.70 22.26
C GLN A 221 -21.36 12.66 21.32
N ARG A 222 -22.68 12.48 21.15
CA ARG A 222 -23.53 13.44 20.40
C ARG A 222 -23.62 14.80 21.10
N ARG A 223 -23.66 14.80 22.43
CA ARG A 223 -23.80 16.03 23.24
C ARG A 223 -22.45 16.72 23.48
N ASP A 224 -21.42 15.96 23.87
CA ASP A 224 -20.14 16.48 24.35
C ASP A 224 -19.07 16.53 23.23
N GLY A 225 -19.42 16.04 22.03
CA GLY A 225 -18.50 15.86 20.91
C GLY A 225 -17.74 14.52 20.94
N ALA A 226 -17.36 14.04 19.78
CA ALA A 226 -16.48 12.88 19.64
C ALA A 226 -15.01 13.32 19.76
N ARG A 227 -14.12 12.41 20.19
CA ARG A 227 -12.66 12.66 20.29
C ARG A 227 -12.07 13.13 18.96
N SER A 228 -12.60 12.64 17.85
CA SER A 228 -12.22 13.01 16.48
C SER A 228 -13.41 12.80 15.53
N SER A 229 -13.26 13.23 14.27
CA SER A 229 -14.25 12.96 13.20
C SER A 229 -14.31 11.48 12.80
N TYR A 230 -13.38 10.64 13.26
CA TYR A 230 -13.37 9.21 12.95
C TYR A 230 -14.39 8.45 13.79
N VAL A 231 -15.46 8.02 13.15
CA VAL A 231 -16.53 7.25 13.82
C VAL A 231 -16.12 5.79 14.04
N GLY A 232 -15.49 5.15 13.05
CA GLY A 232 -15.11 3.75 13.08
C GLY A 232 -16.28 2.80 12.86
N SER A 233 -16.05 1.50 13.09
CA SER A 233 -17.04 0.46 12.87
C SER A 233 -17.18 -0.49 14.06
N GLU A 234 -18.27 -1.21 14.10
CA GLU A 234 -18.54 -2.34 15.01
C GLU A 234 -18.56 -3.63 14.21
N VAL A 235 -18.08 -4.70 14.83
CA VAL A 235 -17.96 -6.01 14.21
C VAL A 235 -18.84 -6.99 14.95
N PHE A 236 -19.64 -7.74 14.20
CA PHE A 236 -20.49 -8.80 14.68
C PHE A 236 -20.12 -10.12 14.03
N VAL A 237 -20.22 -11.21 14.78
CA VAL A 237 -19.94 -12.56 14.31
C VAL A 237 -21.15 -13.46 14.52
N SER A 238 -21.49 -14.22 13.48
CA SER A 238 -22.49 -15.27 13.53
C SER A 238 -21.83 -16.63 13.27
N LEU A 239 -22.30 -17.66 13.95
CA LEU A 239 -21.77 -19.02 13.82
C LEU A 239 -22.75 -19.88 13.01
N VAL A 240 -22.22 -20.64 12.08
CA VAL A 240 -22.97 -21.51 11.17
C VAL A 240 -22.32 -22.89 11.18
N ASP A 241 -23.10 -23.95 11.16
CA ASP A 241 -22.58 -25.29 10.93
C ASP A 241 -22.53 -25.66 9.43
N ALA A 242 -22.04 -26.86 9.11
CA ALA A 242 -21.87 -27.29 7.73
C ALA A 242 -23.19 -27.43 6.96
N ASP A 243 -24.32 -27.61 7.67
CA ASP A 243 -25.65 -27.81 7.09
C ASP A 243 -26.45 -26.49 7.02
N ASP A 244 -25.77 -25.34 7.10
CA ASP A 244 -26.37 -24.00 7.08
C ASP A 244 -27.39 -23.76 8.19
N GLN A 245 -27.26 -24.52 9.28
CA GLN A 245 -28.07 -24.37 10.47
C GLN A 245 -27.36 -23.47 11.52
N PRO A 246 -28.10 -22.76 12.36
CA PRO A 246 -27.49 -22.09 13.50
C PRO A 246 -26.72 -23.10 14.34
N HIS A 247 -25.43 -22.81 14.58
CA HIS A 247 -24.55 -23.75 15.26
C HIS A 247 -25.09 -24.13 16.64
N ARG A 248 -25.47 -25.38 16.80
CA ARG A 248 -26.03 -25.98 18.05
C ARG A 248 -24.98 -26.86 18.68
N THR A 249 -24.20 -26.33 19.57
CA THR A 249 -23.20 -27.10 20.29
C THR A 249 -23.30 -26.93 21.82
N ARG A 250 -22.55 -27.77 22.53
CA ARG A 250 -22.29 -27.60 23.97
C ARG A 250 -21.32 -26.44 24.27
N LEU A 251 -20.94 -25.64 23.25
CA LEU A 251 -20.07 -24.51 23.44
C LEU A 251 -20.74 -23.44 24.31
N ARG A 252 -19.96 -22.89 25.22
CA ARG A 252 -20.41 -21.85 26.15
C ARG A 252 -19.77 -20.48 25.86
N GLN A 253 -18.59 -20.51 25.29
CA GLN A 253 -17.81 -19.30 25.04
C GLN A 253 -17.15 -19.33 23.69
N LEU A 254 -16.98 -18.13 23.12
CA LEU A 254 -16.20 -17.88 21.92
C LEU A 254 -14.94 -17.09 22.29
N GLY A 255 -13.80 -17.55 21.82
CA GLY A 255 -12.52 -16.84 21.88
C GLY A 255 -12.12 -16.41 20.47
N LEU A 256 -11.67 -15.17 20.33
CA LEU A 256 -11.27 -14.63 19.05
C LEU A 256 -9.87 -14.01 19.15
N GLN A 257 -9.05 -14.33 18.18
CA GLN A 257 -7.84 -13.60 17.88
C GLN A 257 -8.20 -12.50 16.87
N LEU A 258 -7.91 -11.26 17.20
CA LEU A 258 -8.23 -10.10 16.38
C LEU A 258 -6.96 -9.48 15.83
N TRP A 259 -7.09 -8.83 14.70
CA TRP A 259 -6.14 -7.84 14.24
C TRP A 259 -6.78 -6.46 14.37
N CYS A 260 -6.13 -5.59 15.15
CA CYS A 260 -6.67 -4.30 15.55
C CYS A 260 -5.76 -3.16 15.17
N SER A 261 -6.34 -1.97 15.04
CA SER A 261 -5.62 -0.70 15.04
C SER A 261 -6.02 0.14 16.26
N ASN A 262 -5.23 1.18 16.58
CA ASN A 262 -5.57 2.14 17.64
C ASN A 262 -6.45 3.31 17.16
N ARG A 263 -7.14 3.14 16.02
CA ARG A 263 -8.05 4.16 15.48
C ARG A 263 -7.34 5.52 15.27
N ASP A 264 -7.84 6.56 15.92
CA ASP A 264 -7.35 7.95 15.87
C ASP A 264 -6.29 8.27 16.93
N LEU A 265 -6.02 7.36 17.88
CA LEU A 265 -5.03 7.58 18.94
C LEU A 265 -3.63 7.95 18.43
N PRO A 266 -3.11 7.35 17.36
CA PRO A 266 -1.80 7.73 16.83
C PRO A 266 -1.68 9.20 16.46
N LEU A 267 -2.78 9.87 16.09
CA LEU A 267 -2.77 11.31 15.78
C LEU A 267 -2.46 12.19 17.00
N HIS A 268 -2.65 11.65 18.20
CA HIS A 268 -2.40 12.33 19.47
C HIS A 268 -1.04 11.96 20.08
N MET A 269 -0.24 11.15 19.38
CA MET A 269 1.11 10.81 19.86
C MET A 269 2.01 12.05 19.87
N PRO A 270 2.85 12.21 20.90
CA PRO A 270 3.81 13.31 20.99
C PRO A 270 5.05 13.05 20.11
N VAL A 271 4.84 12.89 18.78
CA VAL A 271 5.91 12.61 17.82
C VAL A 271 7.00 13.70 17.89
N GLY A 272 8.27 13.28 17.94
CA GLY A 272 9.43 14.16 17.93
C GLY A 272 9.74 14.89 19.23
N LYS A 273 8.95 14.72 20.30
CA LYS A 273 9.16 15.39 21.59
C LYS A 273 10.18 14.68 22.49
N GLY A 274 10.41 13.39 22.28
CA GLY A 274 11.35 12.58 23.08
C GLY A 274 12.62 12.23 22.32
N THR A 275 13.44 11.38 22.93
CA THR A 275 14.61 10.76 22.29
C THR A 275 14.22 9.68 21.29
N THR A 276 13.08 9.02 21.52
CA THR A 276 12.49 8.00 20.66
C THR A 276 10.97 8.15 20.66
N ASP A 277 10.32 7.88 19.51
CA ASP A 277 8.85 7.88 19.39
C ASP A 277 8.26 6.48 19.59
N PHE A 278 9.06 5.44 19.36
CA PHE A 278 8.67 4.04 19.49
C PHE A 278 9.73 3.24 20.25
N THR A 279 9.28 2.22 20.96
CA THR A 279 10.12 1.20 21.58
C THR A 279 9.96 -0.12 20.82
N MET A 280 11.01 -0.94 20.79
CA MET A 280 10.98 -2.26 20.16
C MET A 280 11.03 -3.33 21.25
N ASP A 281 10.17 -4.34 21.13
CA ASP A 281 10.16 -5.49 22.05
C ASP A 281 11.29 -6.49 21.77
N SER A 282 11.93 -6.38 20.61
CA SER A 282 13.07 -7.22 20.21
C SER A 282 14.40 -6.55 20.56
N GLY A 283 15.37 -7.33 21.01
CA GLY A 283 16.73 -6.86 21.36
C GLY A 283 17.60 -6.45 20.16
N VAL A 284 17.05 -5.63 19.27
CA VAL A 284 17.78 -5.12 18.09
C VAL A 284 18.68 -3.97 18.53
N PRO A 285 19.93 -3.85 18.00
CA PRO A 285 20.86 -2.78 18.37
C PRO A 285 20.45 -1.43 17.73
N VAL A 286 19.31 -0.88 18.14
CA VAL A 286 18.76 0.39 17.70
C VAL A 286 18.71 1.33 18.89
N GLN A 287 19.29 2.52 18.75
CA GLN A 287 19.32 3.54 19.81
C GLN A 287 17.98 4.31 19.93
N SER A 288 17.36 4.58 18.79
CA SER A 288 16.07 5.31 18.76
C SER A 288 15.29 4.97 17.50
N VAL A 289 13.98 4.99 17.60
CA VAL A 289 13.04 4.83 16.48
C VAL A 289 12.18 6.10 16.43
N ARG A 290 12.21 6.83 15.32
CA ARG A 290 11.48 8.08 15.14
C ARG A 290 10.49 8.02 13.99
N CYS A 291 9.37 8.66 14.15
CA CYS A 291 8.40 8.89 13.10
C CYS A 291 8.87 10.07 12.22
N VAL A 292 9.26 9.79 10.99
CA VAL A 292 9.74 10.82 10.04
C VAL A 292 8.65 11.33 9.11
N ALA A 293 7.52 10.60 8.98
CA ALA A 293 6.32 11.00 8.25
C ALA A 293 5.10 10.34 8.87
N GLY A 294 4.00 11.04 8.98
CA GLY A 294 2.77 10.57 9.63
C GLY A 294 2.72 10.88 11.13
N PRO A 295 1.87 10.18 11.89
CA PRO A 295 0.89 9.17 11.45
C PRO A 295 -0.22 9.75 10.57
N THR A 296 -0.73 8.96 9.63
CA THR A 296 -1.83 9.37 8.76
C THR A 296 -3.19 9.22 9.45
N LYS A 297 -4.20 9.95 8.98
CA LYS A 297 -5.56 9.86 9.52
C LYS A 297 -6.14 8.47 9.26
N PRO A 298 -6.84 7.86 10.24
CA PRO A 298 -7.54 6.61 10.02
C PRO A 298 -8.69 6.82 9.03
N ARG A 299 -8.94 5.82 8.21
CA ARG A 299 -10.03 5.82 7.22
C ARG A 299 -11.09 4.81 7.64
N PRO A 300 -12.39 5.16 7.54
CA PRO A 300 -13.46 4.23 7.85
C PRO A 300 -13.47 3.08 6.85
N ALA A 301 -13.97 1.92 7.28
CA ALA A 301 -14.26 0.82 6.37
C ALA A 301 -15.35 1.24 5.37
N LEU A 302 -15.22 0.81 4.13
CA LEU A 302 -16.24 1.01 3.10
C LEU A 302 -17.43 0.08 3.41
N SER A 303 -18.37 0.55 4.19
CA SER A 303 -19.55 -0.22 4.65
C SER A 303 -20.86 0.26 4.02
N ASP A 304 -20.80 1.29 3.19
CA ASP A 304 -21.97 1.79 2.47
C ASP A 304 -22.31 0.87 1.30
N GLY A 305 -23.60 0.50 1.18
CA GLY A 305 -24.10 -0.36 0.11
C GLY A 305 -23.85 0.21 -1.29
N GLN A 306 -23.89 1.53 -1.46
CA GLN A 306 -23.56 2.17 -2.74
C GLN A 306 -22.09 1.95 -3.11
N THR A 307 -21.19 2.04 -2.15
CA THR A 307 -19.76 1.80 -2.37
C THR A 307 -19.49 0.34 -2.72
N ALA A 308 -20.20 -0.61 -2.09
CA ALA A 308 -20.12 -2.03 -2.44
C ALA A 308 -20.59 -2.29 -3.88
N TRP A 309 -21.68 -1.66 -4.30
CA TRP A 309 -22.16 -1.76 -5.69
C TRP A 309 -21.19 -1.15 -6.70
N ARG A 310 -20.58 -0.01 -6.40
CA ARG A 310 -19.54 0.60 -7.25
C ARG A 310 -18.32 -0.33 -7.38
N LEU A 311 -17.87 -0.94 -6.28
CA LEU A 311 -16.79 -1.89 -6.32
C LEU A 311 -17.13 -3.12 -7.18
N LEU A 312 -18.35 -3.68 -7.04
CA LEU A 312 -18.81 -4.80 -7.87
C LEU A 312 -18.86 -4.43 -9.34
N SER A 313 -19.38 -3.25 -9.66
CA SER A 313 -19.42 -2.73 -11.04
C SER A 313 -18.02 -2.62 -11.63
N GLN A 314 -17.04 -2.17 -10.85
CA GLN A 314 -15.64 -2.07 -11.29
C GLN A 314 -14.96 -3.42 -11.49
N LEU A 315 -15.29 -4.42 -10.66
CA LEU A 315 -14.78 -5.78 -10.85
C LEU A 315 -15.28 -6.40 -12.17
N GLN A 316 -16.42 -5.92 -12.69
CA GLN A 316 -16.99 -6.34 -13.97
C GLN A 316 -16.48 -5.51 -15.16
N LEU A 317 -15.84 -4.35 -14.93
CA LEU A 317 -15.29 -3.55 -16.01
C LEU A 317 -14.24 -4.33 -16.80
N ASN A 318 -14.46 -4.42 -18.10
CA ASN A 318 -13.44 -4.92 -19.01
C ASN A 318 -12.26 -3.93 -19.01
N TYR A 319 -11.04 -4.43 -18.83
CA TYR A 319 -9.86 -3.56 -18.80
C TYR A 319 -9.71 -2.72 -20.08
N LEU A 320 -10.27 -3.18 -21.21
CA LEU A 320 -10.26 -2.45 -22.48
C LEU A 320 -11.01 -1.10 -22.36
N SER A 321 -12.08 -1.03 -21.58
CA SER A 321 -12.82 0.21 -21.38
C SER A 321 -12.04 1.29 -20.61
N LEU A 322 -10.99 0.89 -19.88
CA LEU A 322 -10.08 1.83 -19.22
C LEU A 322 -9.13 2.54 -20.20
N PHE A 323 -8.97 1.99 -21.41
CA PHE A 323 -7.98 2.45 -22.38
C PHE A 323 -8.61 2.83 -23.73
N GLU A 324 -9.94 2.95 -23.79
CA GLU A 324 -10.62 3.47 -24.95
C GLU A 324 -10.25 4.95 -25.16
N ASP A 325 -9.91 5.31 -26.40
CA ASP A 325 -9.57 6.67 -26.77
C ASP A 325 -10.76 7.61 -26.53
N GLY A 326 -10.57 8.61 -25.66
CA GLY A 326 -11.59 9.61 -25.41
C GLY A 326 -11.73 9.98 -23.91
N PRO A 327 -12.70 10.85 -23.62
CA PRO A 327 -12.99 11.27 -22.24
C PRO A 327 -13.52 10.13 -21.37
N ASP A 328 -14.05 9.06 -21.95
CA ASP A 328 -14.68 7.94 -21.24
C ASP A 328 -13.63 7.09 -20.51
N GLY A 329 -12.44 6.86 -21.10
CA GLY A 329 -11.35 6.14 -20.44
C GLY A 329 -10.85 6.84 -19.19
N ALA A 330 -10.69 8.18 -19.24
CA ALA A 330 -10.31 8.96 -18.07
C ALA A 330 -11.40 8.97 -17.00
N ALA A 331 -12.69 8.98 -17.39
CA ALA A 331 -13.81 8.92 -16.47
C ALA A 331 -13.83 7.59 -15.70
N ALA A 332 -13.66 6.46 -16.38
CA ALA A 332 -13.58 5.14 -15.77
C ALA A 332 -12.44 5.04 -14.76
N LEU A 333 -11.24 5.52 -15.12
CA LEU A 333 -10.10 5.53 -14.18
C LEU A 333 -10.37 6.44 -12.97
N ARG A 334 -10.92 7.64 -13.17
CA ARG A 334 -11.30 8.55 -12.07
C ARG A 334 -12.31 7.92 -11.13
N GLU A 335 -13.29 7.18 -11.66
CA GLU A 335 -14.27 6.45 -10.84
C GLU A 335 -13.59 5.39 -9.97
N ILE A 336 -12.65 4.61 -10.53
CA ILE A 336 -11.84 3.66 -9.77
C ILE A 336 -11.06 4.37 -8.65
N LEU A 337 -10.35 5.44 -8.98
CA LEU A 337 -9.53 6.17 -8.00
C LEU A 337 -10.37 6.76 -6.87
N THR A 338 -11.57 7.25 -7.18
CA THR A 338 -12.50 7.83 -6.20
C THR A 338 -12.92 6.85 -5.12
N LEU A 339 -12.97 5.54 -5.40
CA LEU A 339 -13.29 4.53 -4.38
C LEU A 339 -12.23 4.42 -3.29
N TYR A 340 -10.98 4.75 -3.61
CA TYR A 340 -9.85 4.63 -2.68
C TYR A 340 -9.48 5.98 -2.05
N CYS A 341 -10.10 7.05 -2.50
CA CYS A 341 -9.92 8.39 -1.97
C CYS A 341 -10.85 8.66 -0.78
N ASP A 342 -10.39 9.42 0.20
CA ASP A 342 -11.27 9.99 1.20
C ASP A 342 -12.16 11.07 0.55
N PRO A 343 -13.49 10.98 0.61
CA PRO A 343 -14.38 11.99 0.04
C PRO A 343 -14.18 13.41 0.59
N PHE A 344 -13.56 13.52 1.77
CA PHE A 344 -13.26 14.80 2.42
C PHE A 344 -11.84 15.31 2.17
N ASP A 345 -11.00 14.56 1.44
CA ASP A 345 -9.66 14.98 1.05
C ASP A 345 -9.69 15.74 -0.29
N ALA A 346 -9.84 17.07 -0.19
CA ALA A 346 -9.89 17.94 -1.36
C ALA A 346 -8.61 17.89 -2.23
N SER A 347 -7.45 17.57 -1.64
CA SER A 347 -6.20 17.42 -2.39
C SER A 347 -6.22 16.17 -3.25
N ALA A 348 -6.63 15.04 -2.66
CA ALA A 348 -6.75 13.78 -3.40
C ALA A 348 -7.84 13.85 -4.48
N GLN A 349 -8.96 14.53 -4.23
CA GLN A 349 -10.00 14.75 -5.24
C GLN A 349 -9.48 15.58 -6.42
N ARG A 350 -8.76 16.66 -6.16
CA ARG A 350 -8.14 17.46 -7.24
C ARG A 350 -7.16 16.63 -8.09
N GLN A 351 -6.36 15.76 -7.47
CA GLN A 351 -5.48 14.85 -8.21
C GLN A 351 -6.28 13.92 -9.14
N ILE A 352 -7.40 13.38 -8.67
CA ILE A 352 -8.26 12.50 -9.46
C ILE A 352 -8.86 13.26 -10.64
N GLU A 353 -9.38 14.46 -10.41
CA GLU A 353 -9.91 15.34 -11.47
C GLU A 353 -8.81 15.79 -12.45
N GLY A 354 -7.57 15.89 -11.98
CA GLY A 354 -6.39 16.20 -12.76
C GLY A 354 -5.99 15.12 -13.77
N VAL A 355 -6.52 13.91 -13.69
CA VAL A 355 -6.38 12.87 -14.70
C VAL A 355 -7.31 13.22 -15.88
N LYS A 356 -6.76 13.82 -16.93
CA LYS A 356 -7.56 14.35 -18.06
C LYS A 356 -7.81 13.32 -19.15
N GLN A 357 -6.81 12.48 -19.44
CA GLN A 357 -6.94 11.48 -20.49
C GLN A 357 -6.14 10.23 -20.16
N VAL A 358 -6.69 9.09 -20.53
CA VAL A 358 -6.02 7.80 -20.58
C VAL A 358 -6.31 7.19 -21.92
N SER A 359 -5.26 6.76 -22.62
CA SER A 359 -5.41 6.07 -23.91
C SER A 359 -4.48 4.88 -24.00
N GLY A 360 -4.90 3.85 -24.72
CA GLY A 360 -4.16 2.62 -24.91
C GLY A 360 -3.91 2.31 -26.38
N THR A 361 -2.66 2.27 -26.79
CA THR A 361 -2.27 1.91 -28.15
C THR A 361 -1.62 0.53 -28.17
N PRO A 362 -2.13 -0.42 -28.99
CA PRO A 362 -1.49 -1.72 -29.15
C PRO A 362 -0.08 -1.57 -29.76
N ILE A 363 0.90 -2.21 -29.13
CA ILE A 363 2.29 -2.19 -29.57
C ILE A 363 2.86 -3.61 -29.66
N VAL A 364 3.92 -3.74 -30.46
CA VAL A 364 4.72 -4.95 -30.55
C VAL A 364 6.15 -4.62 -30.21
N ARG A 365 6.75 -5.37 -29.29
CA ARG A 365 8.16 -5.18 -28.88
C ARG A 365 8.90 -6.51 -28.93
N ARG A 366 10.19 -6.41 -29.18
CA ARG A 366 11.10 -7.55 -28.99
C ARG A 366 11.24 -7.83 -27.49
N ILE A 367 11.03 -9.10 -27.12
CA ILE A 367 11.20 -9.53 -25.73
C ILE A 367 12.68 -9.82 -25.50
N PRO A 368 13.33 -9.19 -24.50
CA PRO A 368 14.76 -9.35 -24.23
C PRO A 368 15.01 -10.62 -23.39
N VAL A 369 14.68 -11.81 -23.93
CA VAL A 369 15.01 -13.08 -23.28
C VAL A 369 16.13 -13.79 -24.06
N PRO A 370 17.02 -14.54 -23.39
CA PRO A 370 17.98 -15.40 -24.07
C PRO A 370 17.26 -16.46 -24.91
N GLY A 371 17.63 -16.58 -26.18
CA GLY A 371 17.01 -17.55 -27.10
C GLY A 371 16.67 -16.93 -28.46
N PRO A 372 15.78 -17.54 -29.24
CA PRO A 372 15.37 -17.03 -30.54
C PRO A 372 14.68 -15.65 -30.38
N ILE A 373 14.80 -14.81 -31.42
CA ILE A 373 14.17 -13.50 -31.45
C ILE A 373 12.66 -13.67 -31.33
N THR A 374 12.11 -13.21 -30.23
CA THR A 374 10.67 -13.32 -29.94
C THR A 374 10.07 -11.92 -29.79
N PHE A 375 8.92 -11.72 -30.41
CA PHE A 375 8.13 -10.50 -30.29
C PHE A 375 6.89 -10.76 -29.44
N GLY A 376 6.62 -9.84 -28.50
CA GLY A 376 5.40 -9.85 -27.71
C GLY A 376 4.47 -8.73 -28.14
N ARG A 377 3.17 -8.96 -27.97
CA ARG A 377 2.14 -7.93 -28.10
C ARG A 377 1.90 -7.31 -26.73
N GLY A 378 1.82 -6.01 -26.68
CA GLY A 378 1.58 -5.24 -25.46
C GLY A 378 0.69 -4.04 -25.72
N LEU A 379 0.53 -3.24 -24.68
CA LEU A 379 -0.25 -2.02 -24.72
C LEU A 379 0.61 -0.87 -24.22
N GLU A 380 0.76 0.20 -25.02
CA GLU A 380 1.28 1.47 -24.57
C GLU A 380 0.13 2.29 -23.98
N ILE A 381 0.22 2.61 -22.70
CA ILE A 381 -0.79 3.38 -21.98
C ILE A 381 -0.24 4.79 -21.77
N THR A 382 -0.89 5.77 -22.37
CA THR A 382 -0.58 7.17 -22.19
C THR A 382 -1.53 7.80 -21.19
N LEU A 383 -0.97 8.31 -20.11
CA LEU A 383 -1.67 9.05 -19.06
C LEU A 383 -1.37 10.53 -19.21
N THR A 384 -2.40 11.37 -19.39
CA THR A 384 -2.27 12.82 -19.44
C THR A 384 -2.86 13.46 -18.19
N CYS A 385 -2.05 14.20 -17.45
CA CYS A 385 -2.41 14.88 -16.22
C CYS A 385 -2.29 16.40 -16.35
N GLU A 386 -3.11 17.13 -15.60
CA GLU A 386 -3.04 18.58 -15.46
C GLU A 386 -2.08 18.95 -14.33
N ASP A 387 -0.98 19.67 -14.64
CA ASP A 387 0.06 20.00 -13.65
C ASP A 387 -0.49 20.75 -12.44
N ALA A 388 -1.39 21.70 -12.65
CA ALA A 388 -1.99 22.51 -11.58
C ALA A 388 -2.78 21.68 -10.53
N ALA A 389 -3.38 20.57 -10.97
CA ALA A 389 -4.10 19.66 -10.06
C ALA A 389 -3.17 18.85 -9.17
N PHE A 390 -1.90 18.73 -9.54
CA PHE A 390 -0.87 17.97 -8.84
C PHE A 390 0.14 18.86 -8.10
N GLU A 391 -0.13 20.13 -7.93
CA GLU A 391 0.72 21.03 -7.16
C GLU A 391 0.93 20.51 -5.73
N GLY A 392 2.18 20.35 -5.32
CA GLY A 392 2.57 19.78 -4.03
C GLY A 392 2.43 18.25 -3.91
N THR A 393 1.78 17.57 -4.87
CA THR A 393 1.56 16.11 -4.81
C THR A 393 2.34 15.33 -5.88
N GLY A 394 2.57 15.90 -7.05
CA GLY A 394 3.35 15.34 -8.14
C GLY A 394 2.63 14.24 -8.94
N ALA A 395 2.35 14.50 -10.22
CA ALA A 395 1.72 13.53 -11.12
C ALA A 395 2.57 12.26 -11.32
N PHE A 396 3.90 12.40 -11.23
CA PHE A 396 4.83 11.29 -11.42
C PHE A 396 4.64 10.14 -10.42
N LEU A 397 4.38 10.46 -9.14
CA LEU A 397 4.16 9.44 -8.12
C LEU A 397 2.86 8.64 -8.38
N LEU A 398 1.76 9.33 -8.69
CA LEU A 398 0.51 8.66 -9.06
C LEU A 398 0.70 7.79 -10.32
N ALA A 399 1.36 8.31 -11.34
CA ALA A 399 1.64 7.56 -12.57
C ALA A 399 2.52 6.32 -12.31
N SER A 400 3.49 6.41 -11.39
CA SER A 400 4.30 5.27 -10.95
C SER A 400 3.45 4.17 -10.28
N VAL A 401 2.47 4.55 -9.47
CA VAL A 401 1.50 3.61 -8.87
C VAL A 401 0.61 3.01 -9.95
N LEU A 402 0.07 3.84 -10.84
CA LEU A 402 -0.82 3.41 -11.93
C LEU A 402 -0.12 2.48 -12.93
N ARG A 403 1.15 2.71 -13.24
CA ARG A 403 1.95 1.79 -14.07
C ARG A 403 1.88 0.36 -13.53
N HIS A 404 2.09 0.18 -12.24
CA HIS A 404 2.03 -1.14 -11.59
C HIS A 404 0.60 -1.68 -11.51
N PHE A 405 -0.38 -0.80 -11.35
CA PHE A 405 -1.79 -1.15 -11.40
C PHE A 405 -2.18 -1.67 -12.79
N PHE A 406 -1.81 -0.98 -13.86
CA PHE A 406 -2.11 -1.39 -15.24
C PHE A 406 -1.48 -2.74 -15.61
N ALA A 407 -0.22 -2.96 -15.23
CA ALA A 407 0.45 -4.23 -15.49
C ALA A 407 -0.27 -5.42 -14.85
N ARG A 408 -0.98 -5.23 -13.73
CA ARG A 408 -1.74 -6.30 -13.08
C ARG A 408 -3.05 -6.64 -13.79
N TYR A 409 -3.60 -5.75 -14.60
CA TYR A 409 -4.78 -6.03 -15.40
C TYR A 409 -4.48 -6.86 -16.65
N VAL A 410 -3.26 -6.80 -17.14
CA VAL A 410 -2.84 -7.45 -18.38
C VAL A 410 -2.39 -8.88 -18.10
N SER A 411 -2.71 -9.79 -19.03
CA SER A 411 -2.34 -11.20 -18.89
C SER A 411 -0.83 -11.42 -18.94
N VAL A 412 -0.35 -12.52 -18.35
CA VAL A 412 1.06 -12.92 -18.33
C VAL A 412 1.71 -13.04 -19.72
N ASN A 413 0.92 -13.20 -20.79
CA ASN A 413 1.41 -13.29 -22.17
C ASN A 413 1.47 -11.92 -22.87
N SER A 414 1.28 -10.84 -22.15
CA SER A 414 1.31 -9.46 -22.65
C SER A 414 2.12 -8.57 -21.70
N PHE A 415 2.34 -7.34 -22.10
CA PHE A 415 3.04 -6.35 -21.28
C PHE A 415 2.38 -4.98 -21.44
N THR A 416 2.70 -4.08 -20.52
CA THR A 416 2.32 -2.66 -20.61
C THR A 416 3.56 -1.79 -20.63
N GLU A 417 3.58 -0.78 -21.50
CA GLU A 417 4.44 0.39 -21.39
C GLU A 417 3.58 1.55 -20.91
N THR A 418 4.09 2.38 -20.01
CA THR A 418 3.33 3.53 -19.52
C THR A 418 4.07 4.81 -19.84
N VAL A 419 3.34 5.78 -20.36
CA VAL A 419 3.85 7.12 -20.68
C VAL A 419 3.08 8.15 -19.87
N LEU A 420 3.78 8.97 -19.11
CA LEU A 420 3.20 10.11 -18.42
C LEU A 420 3.42 11.36 -19.24
N ARG A 421 2.34 12.05 -19.53
CA ARG A 421 2.32 13.41 -20.11
C ARG A 421 1.60 14.35 -19.16
N THR A 422 1.95 15.61 -19.21
CA THR A 422 1.20 16.64 -18.53
C THR A 422 0.81 17.76 -19.49
N THR A 423 -0.14 18.60 -19.09
CA THR A 423 -0.62 19.72 -19.93
C THR A 423 0.47 20.73 -20.23
N GLU A 424 1.44 20.90 -19.33
CA GLU A 424 2.55 21.86 -19.48
C GLU A 424 3.82 21.20 -20.03
N ARG A 425 3.99 19.89 -19.83
CA ARG A 425 5.16 19.11 -20.25
C ARG A 425 4.69 17.95 -21.12
N ASN A 426 5.19 17.84 -22.36
CA ASN A 426 4.74 16.82 -23.31
C ASN A 426 4.94 15.39 -22.79
N GLU A 427 6.17 14.99 -22.49
CA GLU A 427 6.50 13.68 -21.93
C GLU A 427 7.37 13.91 -20.70
N VAL A 428 6.84 13.51 -19.54
CA VAL A 428 7.53 13.61 -18.26
C VAL A 428 8.34 12.37 -17.99
N ALA A 429 7.75 11.20 -18.29
CA ALA A 429 8.40 9.92 -18.11
C ALA A 429 7.82 8.85 -19.04
N ARG A 430 8.67 7.90 -19.40
CA ARG A 430 8.32 6.69 -20.13
C ARG A 430 8.92 5.49 -19.40
N TRP A 431 8.06 4.61 -18.96
CA TRP A 431 8.49 3.36 -18.34
C TRP A 431 8.47 2.22 -19.35
N LEU A 432 9.57 1.49 -19.39
CA LEU A 432 9.74 0.31 -20.25
C LEU A 432 8.73 -0.79 -19.94
N ALA A 433 8.64 -1.73 -20.87
CA ALA A 433 7.74 -2.87 -20.82
C ALA A 433 7.74 -3.59 -19.47
N GLN A 434 6.59 -3.67 -18.83
CA GLN A 434 6.34 -4.43 -17.63
C GLN A 434 5.43 -5.62 -17.97
N PRO A 435 5.86 -6.87 -17.68
CA PRO A 435 5.04 -8.04 -17.98
C PRO A 435 3.73 -8.02 -17.19
N GLY A 436 2.67 -8.46 -17.80
CA GLY A 436 1.40 -8.67 -17.13
C GLY A 436 1.49 -9.78 -16.09
N THR A 437 0.64 -9.70 -15.07
CA THR A 437 0.64 -10.68 -13.97
C THR A 437 -0.69 -11.42 -13.83
N ARG A 438 -1.71 -11.08 -14.62
CA ARG A 438 -3.01 -11.74 -14.55
C ARG A 438 -2.93 -13.14 -15.18
N PRO A 439 -3.18 -14.23 -14.42
CA PRO A 439 -3.24 -15.55 -14.99
C PRO A 439 -4.39 -15.63 -16.01
N ARG A 440 -4.23 -16.45 -17.05
CA ARG A 440 -5.36 -16.84 -17.89
C ARG A 440 -6.17 -17.89 -17.13
N LEU A 441 -7.43 -17.61 -16.90
CA LEU A 441 -8.41 -18.59 -16.44
C LEU A 441 -8.73 -19.56 -17.55
#